data_7cba21b2a1b8f222aeb59909e176dfad
#
_entry.id   7cba21b2a1b8f222aeb59909e176dfad
#
_cell.length_a   1.000
_cell.length_b   1.000
_cell.length_c   1.000
_cell.angle_alpha   90.00
_cell.angle_beta   90.00
_cell.angle_gamma   90.00
#
_symmetry.space_group_name_H-M   'P 1'
#
loop_
_entity.id
_entity.type
_entity.pdbx_description
1 polymer ?
#
loop_
_entity_poly.entity_id
_entity_poly.type
_entity_poly.pdbx_seq_one_letter_code
_entity_poly.pdbx_strand_id
1 'polypeptide(L)'
;MPRHANRLPAAPTAPATASVPAERWKTAERRKTVERQMMVDGRLVRVRRKRIKNLYLRISAEDASIVVSAPMRTSEAAIAAFARADHEWIDRQEHRIRTQDREALQWTPELRSRAAGTLNAALPELLERWRPIVGKGPSRITIRTMTTRWGSCTPRTGRIRLNLQLGLMDRRLLEYVFVHELTHLWSAGHGADFQRHMDRYLPQWRSLRRELNRERVRR
;
A
#
# COMPACT_ATOMS: atom_id res chain seq x y z
N MET A 1 1.69 -4.98 3.69
CA MET A 1 2.32 -3.94 4.53
C MET A 1 3.62 -4.49 5.06
N PRO A 2 4.79 -3.89 4.79
CA PRO A 2 6.04 -4.29 5.44
C PRO A 2 5.98 -3.86 6.91
N ARG A 3 6.20 -4.78 7.81
CA ARG A 3 6.45 -4.51 9.24
C ARG A 3 7.95 -4.56 9.51
N HIS A 4 8.33 -3.76 10.49
CA HIS A 4 9.62 -3.60 11.15
C HIS A 4 10.76 -2.98 10.34
N ALA A 5 10.99 -1.70 10.67
CA ALA A 5 12.28 -1.04 10.50
C ALA A 5 13.03 -1.15 11.81
N ASN A 6 14.05 -2.00 11.90
CA ASN A 6 14.99 -1.95 13.01
C ASN A 6 16.07 -0.91 12.68
N ARG A 7 16.18 0.13 13.51
CA ARG A 7 17.21 1.18 13.36
C ARG A 7 18.55 0.65 13.84
N LEU A 8 19.54 0.73 12.99
CA LEU A 8 20.94 0.67 13.42
C LEU A 8 21.33 2.01 14.07
N PRO A 9 22.21 2.03 15.09
CA PRO A 9 22.66 3.27 15.73
C PRO A 9 23.36 4.20 14.74
N ALA A 10 23.13 5.50 14.90
CA ALA A 10 23.60 6.56 14.03
C ALA A 10 25.13 6.72 14.09
N ALA A 11 25.76 6.83 12.93
CA ALA A 11 27.11 7.36 12.79
C ALA A 11 27.04 8.89 12.61
N PRO A 12 28.09 9.65 13.00
CA PRO A 12 28.01 11.09 13.22
C PRO A 12 27.88 11.91 11.93
N THR A 13 27.25 13.04 12.11
CA THR A 13 26.92 14.09 11.13
C THR A 13 28.15 14.82 10.61
N ALA A 14 28.17 15.11 9.31
CA ALA A 14 29.00 16.19 8.72
C ALA A 14 28.15 17.02 7.75
N PRO A 15 28.51 18.30 7.46
CA PRO A 15 27.55 19.38 7.27
C PRO A 15 27.05 19.57 5.84
N ALA A 16 25.99 20.38 5.76
CA ALA A 16 25.29 20.81 4.55
C ALA A 16 26.14 21.77 3.71
N THR A 17 26.01 21.65 2.39
CA THR A 17 25.71 22.73 1.42
C THR A 17 25.86 22.20 0.00
N ALA A 18 24.88 22.33 -0.83
CA ALA A 18 24.90 22.89 -2.17
C ALA A 18 23.65 22.46 -2.95
N SER A 19 22.92 23.43 -3.40
CA SER A 19 21.82 23.38 -4.36
C SER A 19 22.24 22.70 -5.66
N VAL A 20 21.42 21.74 -6.15
CA VAL A 20 21.61 21.06 -7.42
C VAL A 20 20.39 21.26 -8.31
N PRO A 21 20.54 21.62 -9.62
CA PRO A 21 19.47 22.00 -10.52
C PRO A 21 18.56 20.83 -10.92
N ALA A 22 17.32 21.16 -11.25
CA ALA A 22 16.17 20.28 -11.51
C ALA A 22 16.19 19.60 -12.90
N GLU A 23 17.30 19.00 -13.33
CA GLU A 23 17.37 18.28 -14.62
C GLU A 23 18.17 16.98 -14.60
N ARG A 24 17.88 16.07 -13.67
CA ARG A 24 18.60 14.78 -13.67
C ARG A 24 17.76 13.55 -13.31
N TRP A 25 16.58 13.42 -13.90
CA TRP A 25 15.80 12.19 -13.68
C TRP A 25 15.22 11.53 -14.95
N LYS A 26 15.87 11.82 -16.09
CA LYS A 26 15.66 11.07 -17.33
C LYS A 26 16.86 10.17 -17.60
N THR A 27 17.00 9.14 -16.81
CA THR A 27 17.60 7.83 -17.16
C THR A 27 17.56 6.99 -15.88
N ALA A 28 16.46 6.34 -15.63
CA ALA A 28 16.43 5.23 -14.68
C ALA A 28 17.15 4.04 -15.32
N GLU A 29 18.47 4.05 -15.30
CA GLU A 29 19.23 2.80 -15.34
C GLU A 29 18.62 1.87 -14.30
N ARG A 30 18.19 0.70 -14.74
CA ARG A 30 17.86 -0.46 -13.91
C ARG A 30 19.08 -0.77 -13.04
N ARG A 31 19.17 -0.11 -11.88
CA ARG A 31 20.23 -0.38 -10.90
C ARG A 31 20.10 -1.83 -10.49
N LYS A 32 21.10 -2.63 -10.87
CA LYS A 32 21.21 -4.06 -10.59
C LYS A 32 20.88 -4.31 -9.12
N THR A 33 19.69 -4.83 -8.86
CA THR A 33 19.32 -5.38 -7.55
C THR A 33 20.03 -6.72 -7.48
N VAL A 34 20.98 -6.87 -6.58
CA VAL A 34 21.63 -8.16 -6.35
C VAL A 34 20.68 -9.00 -5.53
N GLU A 35 20.14 -10.04 -6.15
CA GLU A 35 19.27 -11.00 -5.48
C GLU A 35 20.07 -12.28 -5.18
N ARG A 36 20.03 -12.74 -3.93
CA ARG A 36 20.61 -13.99 -3.47
C ARG A 36 19.59 -14.76 -2.65
N GLN A 37 19.80 -16.07 -2.55
CA GLN A 37 19.01 -16.93 -1.69
C GLN A 37 19.89 -17.46 -0.56
N MET A 38 19.32 -17.59 0.63
CA MET A 38 19.97 -18.19 1.79
C MET A 38 18.96 -19.00 2.59
N MET A 39 19.45 -20.02 3.28
CA MET A 39 18.64 -20.81 4.22
C MET A 39 18.73 -20.19 5.62
N VAL A 40 17.58 -20.00 6.26
CA VAL A 40 17.47 -19.57 7.65
C VAL A 40 16.48 -20.49 8.34
N ASP A 41 16.97 -21.29 9.27
CA ASP A 41 16.18 -22.25 10.06
C ASP A 41 15.28 -23.16 9.17
N GLY A 42 15.86 -23.70 8.09
CA GLY A 42 15.17 -24.59 7.14
C GLY A 42 14.25 -23.88 6.14
N ARG A 43 14.20 -22.54 6.15
CA ARG A 43 13.38 -21.75 5.22
C ARG A 43 14.22 -21.02 4.20
N LEU A 44 13.77 -21.03 2.95
CA LEU A 44 14.42 -20.30 1.86
C LEU A 44 14.07 -18.81 1.96
N VAL A 45 15.06 -17.97 2.17
CA VAL A 45 14.96 -16.52 2.23
C VAL A 45 15.61 -15.90 1.01
N ARG A 46 14.84 -15.16 0.22
CA ARG A 46 15.37 -14.35 -0.89
C ARG A 46 15.85 -13.00 -0.36
N VAL A 47 17.10 -12.67 -0.56
CA VAL A 47 17.73 -11.43 -0.11
C VAL A 47 17.90 -10.49 -1.30
N ARG A 48 17.29 -9.31 -1.22
CA ARG A 48 17.43 -8.23 -2.20
C ARG A 48 18.26 -7.10 -1.61
N ARG A 49 19.50 -6.95 -2.06
CA ARG A 49 20.35 -5.83 -1.63
C ARG A 49 20.01 -4.57 -2.40
N LYS A 50 19.77 -3.48 -1.65
CA LYS A 50 19.35 -2.17 -2.16
C LYS A 50 20.06 -1.04 -1.45
N ARG A 51 20.04 0.16 -2.03
CA ARG A 51 20.51 1.39 -1.35
C ARG A 51 19.42 1.91 -0.40
N ILE A 52 19.21 1.22 0.71
CA ILE A 52 18.27 1.54 1.78
C ILE A 52 19.01 1.57 3.11
N LYS A 53 18.39 2.17 4.13
CA LYS A 53 18.98 2.31 5.48
C LYS A 53 18.60 1.17 6.42
N ASN A 54 17.43 0.57 6.24
CA ASN A 54 16.85 -0.40 7.16
C ASN A 54 16.61 -1.74 6.46
N LEU A 55 16.52 -2.81 7.27
CA LEU A 55 16.04 -4.13 6.83
C LEU A 55 14.51 -4.12 6.73
N TYR A 56 13.98 -4.77 5.71
CA TYR A 56 12.54 -4.96 5.54
C TYR A 56 12.26 -6.42 5.19
N LEU A 57 11.35 -7.02 5.94
CA LEU A 57 10.83 -8.36 5.70
C LEU A 57 9.46 -8.27 5.02
N ARG A 58 9.25 -9.11 4.02
CA ARG A 58 7.94 -9.30 3.40
C ARG A 58 7.78 -10.75 2.95
N ILE A 59 6.56 -11.22 2.85
CA ILE A 59 6.25 -12.44 2.13
C ILE A 59 5.75 -12.07 0.74
N SER A 60 6.29 -12.72 -0.28
CA SER A 60 5.84 -12.57 -1.67
C SER A 60 4.44 -13.16 -1.78
N ALA A 61 3.57 -12.39 -2.40
CA ALA A 61 2.20 -12.82 -2.59
C ALA A 61 2.02 -13.78 -3.79
N GLU A 62 3.05 -13.92 -4.63
CA GLU A 62 3.03 -14.77 -5.81
C GLU A 62 3.36 -16.24 -5.48
N ASP A 63 4.30 -16.45 -4.56
CA ASP A 63 4.88 -17.75 -4.27
C ASP A 63 5.10 -17.99 -2.77
N ALA A 64 4.48 -17.16 -1.90
CA ALA A 64 4.63 -17.19 -0.45
C ALA A 64 6.10 -17.15 0.04
N SER A 65 7.07 -16.82 -0.81
CA SER A 65 8.48 -16.80 -0.44
C SER A 65 8.81 -15.61 0.48
N ILE A 66 9.71 -15.87 1.42
CA ILE A 66 10.24 -14.87 2.33
C ILE A 66 11.23 -13.99 1.57
N VAL A 67 11.01 -12.68 1.55
CA VAL A 67 11.90 -11.72 0.87
C VAL A 67 12.39 -10.70 1.88
N VAL A 68 13.71 -10.63 2.09
CA VAL A 68 14.37 -9.61 2.90
C VAL A 68 15.03 -8.59 1.98
N SER A 69 14.59 -7.33 2.08
CA SER A 69 15.31 -6.19 1.48
C SER A 69 16.33 -5.67 2.48
N ALA A 70 17.62 -5.66 2.10
CA ALA A 70 18.72 -5.32 2.98
C ALA A 70 19.59 -4.19 2.39
N PRO A 71 20.23 -3.34 3.23
CA PRO A 71 21.28 -2.45 2.80
C PRO A 71 22.44 -3.23 2.14
N MET A 72 23.18 -2.56 1.25
CA MET A 72 24.24 -3.19 0.47
C MET A 72 25.32 -3.87 1.31
N ARG A 73 25.64 -3.31 2.48
CA ARG A 73 26.75 -3.77 3.36
C ARG A 73 26.32 -4.61 4.55
N THR A 74 25.01 -4.96 4.68
CA THR A 74 24.53 -5.78 5.79
C THR A 74 25.09 -7.21 5.67
N SER A 75 25.63 -7.76 6.76
CA SER A 75 26.12 -9.13 6.78
C SER A 75 24.99 -10.16 6.65
N GLU A 76 25.31 -11.34 6.14
CA GLU A 76 24.33 -12.45 6.05
C GLU A 76 23.87 -12.88 7.45
N ALA A 77 24.77 -12.86 8.43
CA ALA A 77 24.43 -13.16 9.82
C ALA A 77 23.38 -12.17 10.40
N ALA A 78 23.51 -10.87 10.10
CA ALA A 78 22.54 -9.87 10.54
C ALA A 78 21.18 -10.04 9.81
N ILE A 79 21.18 -10.44 8.54
CA ILE A 79 19.96 -10.74 7.79
C ILE A 79 19.27 -11.98 8.36
N ALA A 80 20.04 -13.03 8.66
CA ALA A 80 19.52 -14.25 9.28
C ALA A 80 18.94 -13.98 10.67
N ALA A 81 19.64 -13.22 11.51
CA ALA A 81 19.15 -12.84 12.84
C ALA A 81 17.84 -12.03 12.75
N PHE A 82 17.74 -11.12 11.80
CA PHE A 82 16.53 -10.33 11.55
C PHE A 82 15.36 -11.23 11.11
N ALA A 83 15.59 -12.18 10.22
CA ALA A 83 14.55 -13.12 9.77
C ALA A 83 14.09 -14.05 10.92
N ARG A 84 15.03 -14.49 11.80
CA ARG A 84 14.70 -15.28 13.00
C ARG A 84 13.85 -14.53 14.00
N ALA A 85 14.20 -13.28 14.27
CA ALA A 85 13.44 -12.45 15.21
C ALA A 85 11.96 -12.28 14.82
N ASP A 86 11.66 -12.38 13.53
CA ASP A 86 10.31 -12.23 13.00
C ASP A 86 9.63 -13.58 12.63
N HIS A 87 10.13 -14.73 13.11
CA HIS A 87 9.63 -16.06 12.72
C HIS A 87 8.13 -16.24 12.98
N GLU A 88 7.61 -15.83 14.15
CA GLU A 88 6.17 -15.90 14.44
C GLU A 88 5.33 -15.05 13.48
N TRP A 89 5.84 -13.88 13.09
CA TRP A 89 5.15 -13.05 12.12
C TRP A 89 5.15 -13.72 10.73
N ILE A 90 6.26 -14.36 10.35
CA ILE A 90 6.36 -15.15 9.12
C ILE A 90 5.31 -16.26 9.11
N ASP A 91 5.23 -17.04 10.21
CA ASP A 91 4.26 -18.14 10.35
C ASP A 91 2.82 -17.66 10.22
N ARG A 92 2.49 -16.57 10.91
CA ARG A 92 1.17 -15.94 10.79
C ARG A 92 0.86 -15.49 9.36
N GLN A 93 1.85 -14.96 8.63
CA GLN A 93 1.63 -14.53 7.25
C GLN A 93 1.51 -15.70 6.28
N GLU A 94 2.35 -16.74 6.42
CA GLU A 94 2.25 -17.95 5.61
C GLU A 94 0.90 -18.66 5.82
N HIS A 95 0.47 -18.81 7.08
CA HIS A 95 -0.85 -19.36 7.39
C HIS A 95 -1.95 -18.49 6.75
N ARG A 96 -1.84 -17.19 6.85
CA ARG A 96 -2.77 -16.25 6.22
C ARG A 96 -2.84 -16.41 4.70
N ILE A 97 -1.70 -16.58 4.03
CA ILE A 97 -1.66 -16.75 2.56
C ILE A 97 -2.32 -18.07 2.17
N ARG A 98 -2.00 -19.17 2.87
CA ARG A 98 -2.60 -20.49 2.61
C ARG A 98 -4.12 -20.52 2.83
N THR A 99 -4.61 -19.77 3.82
CA THR A 99 -6.07 -19.65 4.04
C THR A 99 -6.73 -18.69 3.05
N GLN A 100 -6.01 -17.66 2.57
CA GLN A 100 -6.52 -16.73 1.57
C GLN A 100 -6.72 -17.36 0.20
N ASP A 101 -5.87 -18.29 -0.20
CA ASP A 101 -6.04 -19.01 -1.48
C ASP A 101 -7.31 -19.88 -1.49
N ARG A 102 -7.79 -20.31 -0.31
CA ARG A 102 -9.08 -21.03 -0.16
C ARG A 102 -10.30 -20.10 -0.17
N GLU A 103 -10.12 -18.83 0.22
CA GLU A 103 -11.17 -17.81 0.29
C GLU A 103 -11.06 -16.75 -0.81
N ALA A 104 -10.26 -17.01 -1.84
CA ALA A 104 -10.09 -16.06 -2.94
C ALA A 104 -11.45 -15.75 -3.58
N LEU A 105 -11.77 -14.48 -3.70
CA LEU A 105 -12.97 -14.05 -4.41
C LEU A 105 -12.82 -14.43 -5.89
N GLN A 106 -13.52 -15.47 -6.31
CA GLN A 106 -13.54 -15.82 -7.73
C GLN A 106 -14.36 -14.77 -8.49
N TRP A 107 -13.64 -13.94 -9.24
CA TRP A 107 -14.24 -12.90 -10.06
C TRP A 107 -14.89 -13.52 -11.31
N THR A 108 -16.12 -13.98 -11.19
CA THR A 108 -16.92 -14.35 -12.37
C THR A 108 -17.32 -13.09 -13.16
N PRO A 109 -17.65 -13.20 -14.45
CA PRO A 109 -18.16 -12.08 -15.25
C PRO A 109 -19.37 -11.39 -14.59
N GLU A 110 -20.29 -12.16 -14.03
CA GLU A 110 -21.52 -11.69 -13.37
C GLU A 110 -21.20 -10.89 -12.11
N LEU A 111 -20.27 -11.40 -11.28
CA LEU A 111 -19.85 -10.72 -10.06
C LEU A 111 -19.12 -9.40 -10.38
N ARG A 112 -18.29 -9.40 -11.43
CA ARG A 112 -17.65 -8.17 -11.93
C ARG A 112 -18.66 -7.16 -12.41
N SER A 113 -19.63 -7.60 -13.21
CA SER A 113 -20.70 -6.75 -13.74
C SER A 113 -21.54 -6.15 -12.61
N ARG A 114 -21.93 -6.95 -11.62
CA ARG A 114 -22.67 -6.49 -10.43
C ARG A 114 -21.87 -5.44 -9.65
N ALA A 115 -20.61 -5.74 -9.32
CA ALA A 115 -19.76 -4.81 -8.58
C ALA A 115 -19.54 -3.50 -9.33
N ALA A 116 -19.28 -3.58 -10.63
CA ALA A 116 -19.12 -2.39 -11.49
C ALA A 116 -20.42 -1.59 -11.59
N GLY A 117 -21.57 -2.25 -11.73
CA GLY A 117 -22.88 -1.61 -11.75
C GLY A 117 -23.17 -0.82 -10.49
N THR A 118 -22.92 -1.42 -9.30
CA THR A 118 -23.06 -0.74 -8.00
C THR A 118 -22.18 0.51 -7.92
N LEU A 119 -20.91 0.40 -8.33
CA LEU A 119 -19.98 1.55 -8.29
C LEU A 119 -20.40 2.64 -9.28
N ASN A 120 -20.76 2.26 -10.52
CA ASN A 120 -21.18 3.23 -11.53
C ASN A 120 -22.44 3.98 -11.14
N ALA A 121 -23.37 3.34 -10.44
CA ALA A 121 -24.56 3.99 -9.90
C ALA A 121 -24.25 4.93 -8.72
N ALA A 122 -23.35 4.50 -7.82
CA ALA A 122 -23.06 5.28 -6.60
C ALA A 122 -22.11 6.47 -6.84
N LEU A 123 -21.16 6.35 -7.75
CA LEU A 123 -20.10 7.36 -7.92
C LEU A 123 -20.59 8.73 -8.36
N PRO A 124 -21.57 8.89 -9.28
CA PRO A 124 -22.14 10.20 -9.63
C PRO A 124 -22.71 10.94 -8.41
N GLU A 125 -23.53 10.26 -7.60
CA GLU A 125 -24.14 10.82 -6.39
C GLU A 125 -23.07 11.21 -5.35
N LEU A 126 -22.06 10.35 -5.14
CA LEU A 126 -20.96 10.64 -4.24
C LEU A 126 -20.15 11.85 -4.73
N LEU A 127 -19.93 11.96 -6.04
CA LEU A 127 -19.19 13.07 -6.62
C LEU A 127 -19.97 14.39 -6.49
N GLU A 128 -21.26 14.37 -6.78
CA GLU A 128 -22.16 15.52 -6.63
C GLU A 128 -22.17 16.01 -5.19
N ARG A 129 -22.30 15.10 -4.22
CA ARG A 129 -22.30 15.41 -2.79
C ARG A 129 -20.98 15.96 -2.30
N TRP A 130 -19.86 15.32 -2.64
CA TRP A 130 -18.57 15.58 -2.01
C TRP A 130 -17.73 16.64 -2.69
N ARG A 131 -17.91 16.84 -4.00
CA ARG A 131 -17.16 17.86 -4.74
C ARG A 131 -17.29 19.28 -4.16
N PRO A 132 -18.49 19.78 -3.83
CA PRO A 132 -18.62 21.10 -3.21
C PRO A 132 -18.04 21.15 -1.79
N ILE A 133 -18.14 20.08 -1.01
CA ILE A 133 -17.61 20.00 0.37
C ILE A 133 -16.08 20.01 0.37
N VAL A 134 -15.48 19.21 -0.51
CA VAL A 134 -14.01 19.08 -0.64
C VAL A 134 -13.41 20.29 -1.38
N GLY A 135 -14.19 20.97 -2.24
CA GLY A 135 -13.74 22.09 -3.06
C GLY A 135 -12.87 21.70 -4.26
N LYS A 136 -12.60 20.41 -4.45
CA LYS A 136 -11.88 19.83 -5.60
C LYS A 136 -12.59 18.58 -6.08
N GLY A 137 -12.51 18.34 -7.39
CA GLY A 137 -12.99 17.12 -8.01
C GLY A 137 -11.88 16.37 -8.74
N PRO A 138 -12.03 15.05 -8.93
CA PRO A 138 -11.09 14.28 -9.71
C PRO A 138 -11.18 14.62 -11.20
N SER A 139 -10.07 14.58 -11.91
CA SER A 139 -10.06 14.69 -13.39
C SER A 139 -10.61 13.43 -14.06
N ARG A 140 -10.46 12.29 -13.39
CA ARG A 140 -10.93 10.98 -13.85
C ARG A 140 -11.04 10.01 -12.70
N ILE A 141 -12.14 9.25 -12.68
CA ILE A 141 -12.29 8.07 -11.80
C ILE A 141 -12.20 6.82 -12.67
N THR A 142 -11.48 5.81 -12.21
CA THR A 142 -11.41 4.49 -12.87
C THR A 142 -11.60 3.40 -11.84
N ILE A 143 -12.41 2.40 -12.20
CA ILE A 143 -12.64 1.19 -11.41
C ILE A 143 -11.67 0.12 -11.91
N ARG A 144 -10.96 -0.55 -11.00
CA ARG A 144 -10.03 -1.62 -11.33
C ARG A 144 -10.01 -2.70 -10.28
N THR A 145 -9.74 -3.92 -10.66
CA THR A 145 -9.35 -4.96 -9.71
C THR A 145 -7.97 -4.62 -9.15
N MET A 146 -7.86 -4.48 -7.83
CA MET A 146 -6.62 -4.15 -7.13
C MET A 146 -6.38 -5.20 -6.04
N THR A 147 -5.12 -5.55 -5.80
CA THR A 147 -4.76 -6.65 -4.88
C THR A 147 -4.23 -6.19 -3.52
N THR A 148 -3.88 -4.91 -3.39
CA THR A 148 -3.17 -4.41 -2.20
C THR A 148 -3.77 -3.14 -1.59
N ARG A 149 -4.76 -2.54 -2.23
CA ARG A 149 -5.35 -1.27 -1.78
C ARG A 149 -6.79 -1.12 -2.23
N TRP A 150 -7.53 -0.29 -1.52
CA TRP A 150 -8.93 0.00 -1.82
C TRP A 150 -9.10 1.14 -2.82
N GLY A 151 -8.17 2.08 -2.81
CA GLY A 151 -8.15 3.20 -3.73
C GLY A 151 -6.74 3.72 -3.94
N SER A 152 -6.57 4.67 -4.86
CA SER A 152 -5.38 5.47 -5.02
C SER A 152 -5.70 6.78 -5.76
N CYS A 153 -5.11 7.87 -5.28
CA CYS A 153 -5.12 9.16 -5.96
C CYS A 153 -3.73 9.49 -6.50
N THR A 154 -3.69 10.16 -7.65
CA THR A 154 -2.49 10.81 -8.17
C THR A 154 -2.73 12.34 -8.10
N PRO A 155 -2.28 13.02 -7.03
CA PRO A 155 -2.62 14.43 -6.77
C PRO A 155 -2.28 15.35 -7.95
N ARG A 156 -1.13 15.14 -8.57
CA ARG A 156 -0.66 15.96 -9.70
C ARG A 156 -1.58 15.92 -10.92
N THR A 157 -2.27 14.81 -11.15
CA THR A 157 -3.15 14.63 -12.32
C THR A 157 -4.63 14.58 -11.94
N GLY A 158 -4.96 14.59 -10.65
CA GLY A 158 -6.34 14.46 -10.17
C GLY A 158 -7.01 13.11 -10.49
N ARG A 159 -6.24 12.09 -10.90
CA ARG A 159 -6.80 10.77 -11.24
C ARG A 159 -7.01 9.94 -9.99
N ILE A 160 -8.22 9.41 -9.83
CA ILE A 160 -8.60 8.48 -8.76
C ILE A 160 -8.85 7.09 -9.36
N ARG A 161 -8.36 6.07 -8.67
CA ARG A 161 -8.68 4.66 -8.96
C ARG A 161 -9.34 4.06 -7.74
N LEU A 162 -10.42 3.30 -7.96
CA LEU A 162 -11.16 2.60 -6.92
C LEU A 162 -11.12 1.10 -7.20
N ASN A 163 -11.02 0.31 -6.13
CA ASN A 163 -11.06 -1.14 -6.23
C ASN A 163 -12.49 -1.61 -6.55
N LEU A 164 -12.60 -2.45 -7.56
CA LEU A 164 -13.87 -3.05 -7.96
C LEU A 164 -14.60 -3.74 -6.79
N GLN A 165 -13.85 -4.33 -5.85
CA GLN A 165 -14.41 -5.01 -4.67
C GLN A 165 -15.27 -4.10 -3.79
N LEU A 166 -15.05 -2.78 -3.81
CA LEU A 166 -15.88 -1.82 -3.08
C LEU A 166 -17.36 -1.84 -3.51
N GLY A 167 -17.64 -2.27 -4.74
CA GLY A 167 -19.01 -2.45 -5.23
C GLY A 167 -19.75 -3.65 -4.62
N LEU A 168 -19.06 -4.50 -3.87
CA LEU A 168 -19.62 -5.62 -3.12
C LEU A 168 -19.69 -5.35 -1.61
N MET A 169 -19.29 -4.16 -1.18
CA MET A 169 -19.18 -3.77 0.23
C MET A 169 -20.31 -2.81 0.62
N ASP A 170 -20.38 -2.54 1.94
CA ASP A 170 -21.27 -1.50 2.44
C ASP A 170 -20.95 -0.15 1.80
N ARG A 171 -21.98 0.58 1.38
CA ARG A 171 -21.88 1.90 0.74
C ARG A 171 -21.07 2.90 1.58
N ARG A 172 -21.17 2.81 2.92
CA ARG A 172 -20.41 3.68 3.84
C ARG A 172 -18.89 3.49 3.69
N LEU A 173 -18.44 2.27 3.43
CA LEU A 173 -17.03 1.97 3.19
C LEU A 173 -16.57 2.48 1.82
N LEU A 174 -17.40 2.34 0.79
CA LEU A 174 -17.15 2.97 -0.51
C LEU A 174 -17.03 4.49 -0.37
N GLU A 175 -17.99 5.12 0.31
CA GLU A 175 -17.99 6.58 0.54
C GLU A 175 -16.71 7.00 1.29
N TYR A 176 -16.33 6.28 2.35
CA TYR A 176 -15.09 6.55 3.08
C TYR A 176 -13.86 6.49 2.16
N VAL A 177 -13.71 5.45 1.35
CA VAL A 177 -12.56 5.34 0.43
C VAL A 177 -12.60 6.45 -0.61
N PHE A 178 -13.78 6.78 -1.14
CA PHE A 178 -13.93 7.85 -2.11
C PHE A 178 -13.52 9.22 -1.54
N VAL A 179 -14.00 9.58 -0.34
CA VAL A 179 -13.62 10.82 0.36
C VAL A 179 -12.13 10.84 0.71
N HIS A 180 -11.57 9.69 1.11
CA HIS A 180 -10.13 9.54 1.36
C HIS A 180 -9.31 9.88 0.11
N GLU A 181 -9.68 9.34 -1.04
CA GLU A 181 -8.98 9.60 -2.30
C GLU A 181 -9.19 11.05 -2.79
N LEU A 182 -10.37 11.64 -2.56
CA LEU A 182 -10.61 13.06 -2.82
C LEU A 182 -9.73 13.95 -1.95
N THR A 183 -9.55 13.59 -0.68
CA THR A 183 -8.71 14.36 0.26
C THR A 183 -7.26 14.41 -0.20
N HIS A 184 -6.78 13.38 -0.89
CA HIS A 184 -5.44 13.38 -1.49
C HIS A 184 -5.24 14.43 -2.60
N LEU A 185 -6.29 15.02 -3.13
CA LEU A 185 -6.17 16.17 -4.05
C LEU A 185 -5.62 17.43 -3.35
N TRP A 186 -5.69 17.48 -2.01
CA TRP A 186 -5.12 18.54 -1.18
C TRP A 186 -3.80 18.13 -0.52
N SER A 187 -3.69 16.88 -0.08
CA SER A 187 -2.57 16.39 0.72
C SER A 187 -2.06 15.07 0.16
N ALA A 188 -0.82 15.03 -0.33
CA ALA A 188 -0.22 13.82 -0.90
C ALA A 188 0.01 12.69 0.13
N GLY A 189 0.16 13.03 1.40
CA GLY A 189 0.40 12.08 2.50
C GLY A 189 -0.73 12.09 3.54
N HIS A 190 -0.62 11.23 4.56
CA HIS A 190 -1.59 11.08 5.64
C HIS A 190 -1.21 11.87 6.92
N GLY A 191 -0.47 12.97 6.76
CA GLY A 191 -0.04 13.85 7.85
C GLY A 191 -1.19 14.63 8.49
N ALA A 192 -0.84 15.63 9.33
CA ALA A 192 -1.83 16.41 10.07
C ALA A 192 -2.85 17.14 9.16
N ASP A 193 -2.41 17.67 8.00
CA ASP A 193 -3.29 18.32 7.04
C ASP A 193 -4.36 17.37 6.50
N PHE A 194 -3.94 16.18 6.09
CA PHE A 194 -4.86 15.15 5.63
C PHE A 194 -5.88 14.79 6.71
N GLN A 195 -5.43 14.63 7.95
CA GLN A 195 -6.30 14.27 9.06
C GLN A 195 -7.31 15.38 9.37
N ARG A 196 -6.88 16.66 9.37
CA ARG A 196 -7.79 17.80 9.54
C ARG A 196 -8.89 17.84 8.47
N HIS A 197 -8.52 17.59 7.21
CA HIS A 197 -9.51 17.50 6.14
C HIS A 197 -10.48 16.34 6.35
N MET A 198 -9.98 15.16 6.68
CA MET A 198 -10.82 13.98 6.95
C MET A 198 -11.74 14.19 8.15
N ASP A 199 -11.25 14.81 9.24
CA ASP A 199 -12.05 15.14 10.43
C ASP A 199 -13.19 16.10 10.11
N ARG A 200 -12.95 17.04 9.18
CA ARG A 200 -13.96 17.99 8.72
C ARG A 200 -14.98 17.35 7.77
N TYR A 201 -14.52 16.55 6.82
CA TYR A 201 -15.36 15.97 5.78
C TYR A 201 -16.19 14.80 6.29
N LEU A 202 -15.57 13.89 7.01
CA LEU A 202 -16.17 12.63 7.45
C LEU A 202 -15.73 12.32 8.89
N PRO A 203 -16.31 12.96 9.92
CA PRO A 203 -15.84 12.84 11.31
C PRO A 203 -15.66 11.42 11.82
N GLN A 204 -16.49 10.47 11.35
CA GLN A 204 -16.41 9.04 11.69
C GLN A 204 -15.37 8.24 10.90
N TRP A 205 -14.51 8.89 10.09
CA TRP A 205 -13.58 8.19 9.20
C TRP A 205 -12.64 7.19 9.90
N ARG A 206 -12.29 7.45 11.17
CA ARG A 206 -11.42 6.54 11.93
C ARG A 206 -12.10 5.20 12.23
N SER A 207 -13.41 5.21 12.51
CA SER A 207 -14.19 3.99 12.72
C SER A 207 -14.36 3.22 11.40
N LEU A 208 -14.71 3.91 10.32
CA LEU A 208 -14.81 3.32 8.97
C LEU A 208 -13.47 2.74 8.50
N ARG A 209 -12.36 3.42 8.81
CA ARG A 209 -11.02 2.88 8.55
C ARG A 209 -10.76 1.58 9.32
N ARG A 210 -11.16 1.50 10.60
CA ARG A 210 -11.00 0.27 11.38
C ARG A 210 -11.87 -0.85 10.84
N GLU A 211 -13.10 -0.54 10.44
CA GLU A 211 -14.02 -1.48 9.79
C GLU A 211 -13.43 -1.99 8.48
N LEU A 212 -13.03 -1.10 7.58
CA LEU A 212 -12.41 -1.44 6.30
C LEU A 212 -11.10 -2.25 6.46
N ASN A 213 -10.33 -2.01 7.51
CA ASN A 213 -9.10 -2.77 7.78
C ASN A 213 -9.36 -4.21 8.26
N ARG A 214 -10.57 -4.53 8.72
CA ARG A 214 -10.99 -5.92 8.99
C ARG A 214 -11.34 -6.65 7.70
N GLU A 215 -11.81 -5.90 6.71
CA GLU A 215 -12.02 -6.40 5.36
C GLU A 215 -10.68 -6.60 4.65
N ARG A 216 -10.65 -7.52 3.72
CA ARG A 216 -9.45 -7.83 2.95
C ARG A 216 -9.68 -7.50 1.49
N VAL A 217 -8.67 -6.89 0.88
CA VAL A 217 -8.62 -6.85 -0.58
C VAL A 217 -8.37 -8.28 -1.04
N ARG A 218 -9.39 -8.90 -1.63
CA ARG A 218 -9.35 -10.27 -2.15
C ARG A 218 -8.77 -10.27 -3.56
N ARG A 219 -7.98 -11.28 -3.85
CA ARG A 219 -7.33 -11.45 -5.15
C ARG A 219 -8.23 -12.15 -6.14
#